data_df642c48f20670da093a82d1739c2837
#
_entry.id   df642c48f20670da093a82d1739c2837
#
_cell.length_a   1.000
_cell.length_b   1.000
_cell.length_c   1.000
_cell.angle_alpha   90.00
_cell.angle_beta   90.00
_cell.angle_gamma   90.00
#
_symmetry.space_group_name_H-M   'P 1'
#
loop_
_entity.id
_entity.type
_entity.pdbx_description
1 polymer ?
#
loop_
_entity_poly.entity_id
_entity_poly.type
_entity_poly.pdbx_seq_one_letter_code
_entity_poly.pdbx_strand_id
1 'polypeptide(L)'
;MAYTDLNYLKTITEGNKEIVREMIEMFILQVPDFIKNLNSLYQSGQYLALGKEAHKAKSSLQIMGMTDLEKEMKQFQLKTIEGVDVESYPMHIRNFEIQCAAALKELQAELASL
;
A
#
# COMPACT_ATOMS: atom_id res chain seq x y z
N MET A 1 -2.76 -17.55 -4.65
CA MET A 1 -3.09 -16.32 -5.37
C MET A 1 -2.04 -15.26 -5.09
N ALA A 2 -1.64 -14.53 -6.13
CA ALA A 2 -0.66 -13.47 -5.98
C ALA A 2 -1.32 -12.19 -5.46
N TYR A 3 -0.64 -11.50 -4.55
CA TYR A 3 -1.05 -10.18 -4.06
C TYR A 3 -0.48 -9.06 -4.91
N THR A 4 0.62 -9.31 -5.62
CA THR A 4 1.28 -8.31 -6.47
C THR A 4 1.25 -8.73 -7.93
N ASP A 5 1.30 -7.73 -8.81
CA ASP A 5 1.45 -7.94 -10.25
C ASP A 5 2.47 -6.91 -10.75
N LEU A 6 3.65 -7.37 -11.11
CA LEU A 6 4.77 -6.49 -11.47
C LEU A 6 4.79 -6.09 -12.95
N ASN A 7 3.76 -6.45 -13.73
CA ASN A 7 3.71 -6.10 -15.15
C ASN A 7 3.78 -4.60 -15.37
N TYR A 8 3.03 -3.82 -14.58
CA TYR A 8 3.07 -2.37 -14.68
C TYR A 8 4.46 -1.82 -14.34
N LEU A 9 5.05 -2.30 -13.25
CA LEU A 9 6.40 -1.88 -12.85
C LEU A 9 7.43 -2.20 -13.93
N LYS A 10 7.36 -3.38 -14.51
CA LYS A 10 8.28 -3.79 -15.59
C LYS A 10 8.08 -2.92 -16.83
N THR A 11 6.85 -2.52 -17.13
CA THR A 11 6.55 -1.66 -18.26
C THR A 11 7.13 -0.26 -18.08
N ILE A 12 6.91 0.38 -16.93
CA ILE A 12 7.38 1.76 -16.71
C ILE A 12 8.89 1.85 -16.54
N THR A 13 9.55 0.75 -16.20
CA THR A 13 11.01 0.67 -16.06
C THR A 13 11.68 0.09 -17.31
N GLU A 14 10.89 -0.24 -18.34
CA GLU A 14 11.39 -0.88 -19.56
C GLU A 14 12.18 -2.16 -19.29
N GLY A 15 11.81 -2.87 -18.21
CA GLY A 15 12.46 -4.13 -17.83
C GLY A 15 13.83 -3.97 -17.18
N ASN A 16 14.23 -2.74 -16.85
CA ASN A 16 15.52 -2.50 -16.20
C ASN A 16 15.53 -3.12 -14.80
N LYS A 17 16.30 -4.19 -14.63
CA LYS A 17 16.30 -4.98 -13.40
C LYS A 17 16.76 -4.19 -12.17
N GLU A 18 17.70 -3.27 -12.33
CA GLU A 18 18.17 -2.46 -11.20
C GLU A 18 17.08 -1.51 -10.71
N ILE A 19 16.37 -0.87 -11.64
CA ILE A 19 15.29 0.04 -11.28
C ILE A 19 14.14 -0.73 -10.65
N VAL A 20 13.79 -1.90 -11.20
CA VAL A 20 12.77 -2.78 -10.61
C VAL A 20 13.16 -3.14 -9.17
N ARG A 21 14.39 -3.54 -8.95
CA ARG A 21 14.91 -3.86 -7.61
C ARG A 21 14.78 -2.69 -6.66
N GLU A 22 15.23 -1.51 -7.07
CA GLU A 22 15.19 -0.31 -6.23
C GLU A 22 13.76 0.05 -5.83
N MET A 23 12.82 -0.04 -6.77
CA MET A 23 11.42 0.29 -6.49
C MET A 23 10.78 -0.72 -5.56
N ILE A 24 11.08 -2.01 -5.70
CA ILE A 24 10.61 -3.04 -4.77
C ILE A 24 11.19 -2.81 -3.38
N GLU A 25 12.49 -2.57 -3.28
CA GLU A 25 13.15 -2.32 -2.00
C GLU A 25 12.57 -1.07 -1.31
N MET A 26 12.31 -0.03 -2.08
CA MET A 26 11.67 1.19 -1.55
C MET A 26 10.29 0.88 -0.97
N PHE A 27 9.47 0.10 -1.69
CA PHE A 27 8.14 -0.29 -1.20
C PHE A 27 8.25 -1.07 0.11
N ILE A 28 9.18 -2.03 0.17
CA ILE A 28 9.40 -2.82 1.38
C ILE A 28 9.72 -1.91 2.58
N LEU A 29 10.52 -0.87 2.37
CA LEU A 29 10.86 0.09 3.42
C LEU A 29 9.70 1.02 3.78
N GLN A 30 8.85 1.36 2.81
CA GLN A 30 7.71 2.27 3.03
C GLN A 30 6.59 1.64 3.83
N VAL A 31 6.36 0.33 3.68
CA VAL A 31 5.20 -0.33 4.28
C VAL A 31 5.15 -0.17 5.80
N PRO A 32 6.23 -0.41 6.57
CA PRO A 32 6.18 -0.19 8.03
C PRO A 32 5.81 1.24 8.41
N ASP A 33 6.29 2.23 7.67
CA ASP A 33 5.98 3.63 7.91
C ASP A 33 4.52 3.94 7.62
N PHE A 34 3.98 3.41 6.52
CA PHE A 34 2.54 3.56 6.23
C PHE A 34 1.70 2.98 7.36
N ILE A 35 2.01 1.78 7.81
CA ILE A 35 1.27 1.10 8.88
C ILE A 35 1.31 1.94 10.17
N LYS A 36 2.50 2.39 10.54
CA LYS A 36 2.69 3.22 11.75
C LYS A 36 1.86 4.51 11.64
N ASN A 37 1.94 5.20 10.51
CA ASN A 37 1.25 6.46 10.31
C ASN A 37 -0.26 6.28 10.27
N LEU A 38 -0.76 5.25 9.59
CA LEU A 38 -2.20 4.97 9.55
C LEU A 38 -2.77 4.74 10.94
N ASN A 39 -2.09 3.91 11.75
CA ASN A 39 -2.53 3.62 13.10
C ASN A 39 -2.47 4.85 14.00
N SER A 40 -1.39 5.60 13.94
CA SER A 40 -1.17 6.79 14.77
C SER A 40 -2.21 7.87 14.46
N LEU A 41 -2.47 8.14 13.19
CA LEU A 41 -3.44 9.15 12.77
C LEU A 41 -4.86 8.74 13.13
N TYR A 42 -5.19 7.45 13.02
CA TYR A 42 -6.49 6.96 13.47
C TYR A 42 -6.66 7.13 14.98
N GLN A 43 -5.68 6.71 15.77
CA GLN A 43 -5.75 6.78 17.23
C GLN A 43 -5.86 8.21 17.74
N SER A 44 -5.23 9.16 17.06
CA SER A 44 -5.30 10.58 17.43
C SER A 44 -6.50 11.32 16.85
N GLY A 45 -7.37 10.62 16.13
CA GLY A 45 -8.58 11.22 15.56
C GLY A 45 -8.33 12.19 14.40
N GLN A 46 -7.16 12.16 13.80
CA GLN A 46 -6.79 13.05 12.69
C GLN A 46 -7.23 12.43 11.35
N TYR A 47 -8.53 12.40 11.12
CA TYR A 47 -9.10 11.64 10.00
C TYR A 47 -8.80 12.24 8.63
N LEU A 48 -8.69 13.56 8.50
CA LEU A 48 -8.28 14.15 7.23
C LEU A 48 -6.83 13.78 6.88
N ALA A 49 -5.94 13.85 7.86
CA ALA A 49 -4.56 13.43 7.67
C ALA A 49 -4.46 11.93 7.39
N LEU A 50 -5.32 11.14 8.04
CA LEU A 50 -5.42 9.70 7.79
C LEU A 50 -5.76 9.41 6.32
N GLY A 51 -6.71 10.15 5.76
CA GLY A 51 -7.07 10.02 4.35
C GLY A 51 -5.93 10.40 3.41
N LYS A 52 -5.14 11.40 3.76
CA LYS A 52 -3.96 11.78 2.97
C LYS A 52 -2.90 10.69 2.98
N GLU A 53 -2.70 10.05 4.12
CA GLU A 53 -1.76 8.93 4.22
C GLU A 53 -2.25 7.72 3.40
N ALA A 54 -3.56 7.42 3.45
CA ALA A 54 -4.17 6.37 2.63
C ALA A 54 -3.97 6.65 1.14
N HIS A 55 -4.12 7.91 0.71
CA HIS A 55 -3.88 8.30 -0.68
C HIS A 55 -2.42 8.08 -1.09
N LYS A 56 -1.50 8.44 -0.23
CA LYS A 56 -0.07 8.26 -0.46
C LYS A 56 0.27 6.77 -0.60
N ALA A 57 -0.25 5.94 0.30
CA ALA A 57 -0.05 4.49 0.25
C ALA A 57 -0.65 3.89 -1.03
N LYS A 58 -1.82 4.39 -1.45
CA LYS A 58 -2.50 3.92 -2.66
C LYS A 58 -1.60 4.02 -3.89
N SER A 59 -0.85 5.10 -4.03
CA SER A 59 0.04 5.29 -5.16
C SER A 59 1.14 4.23 -5.22
N SER A 60 1.68 3.85 -4.07
CA SER A 60 2.68 2.78 -3.99
C SER A 60 2.07 1.41 -4.31
N LEU A 61 0.83 1.17 -3.86
CA LEU A 61 0.13 -0.07 -4.17
C LEU A 61 -0.11 -0.23 -5.67
N GLN A 62 -0.41 0.87 -6.36
CA GLN A 62 -0.62 0.87 -7.80
C GLN A 62 0.63 0.37 -8.54
N ILE A 63 1.80 0.84 -8.15
CA ILE A 63 3.06 0.46 -8.78
C ILE A 63 3.33 -1.03 -8.59
N MET A 64 2.99 -1.59 -7.44
CA MET A 64 3.18 -3.00 -7.14
C MET A 64 2.03 -3.89 -7.65
N GLY A 65 1.05 -3.33 -8.35
CA GLY A 65 -0.04 -4.07 -8.94
C GLY A 65 -1.01 -4.67 -7.92
N MET A 66 -1.11 -4.08 -6.72
CA MET A 66 -2.04 -4.53 -5.68
C MET A 66 -3.39 -3.86 -5.88
N THR A 67 -4.05 -4.21 -6.98
CA THR A 67 -5.23 -3.51 -7.50
C THR A 67 -6.40 -3.51 -6.53
N ASP A 68 -6.69 -4.63 -5.90
CA ASP A 68 -7.84 -4.73 -4.98
C ASP A 68 -7.62 -3.88 -3.74
N LEU A 69 -6.43 -3.92 -3.17
CA LEU A 69 -6.11 -3.11 -2.00
C LEU A 69 -6.06 -1.61 -2.36
N GLU A 70 -5.60 -1.29 -3.55
CA GLU A 70 -5.61 0.08 -4.06
C GLU A 70 -7.04 0.64 -4.08
N LYS A 71 -7.99 -0.15 -4.59
CA LYS A 71 -9.41 0.24 -4.62
C LYS A 71 -9.97 0.42 -3.22
N GLU A 72 -9.64 -0.48 -2.31
CA GLU A 72 -10.09 -0.38 -0.93
C GLU A 72 -9.54 0.88 -0.25
N MET A 73 -8.27 1.20 -0.46
CA MET A 73 -7.65 2.38 0.12
C MET A 73 -8.25 3.67 -0.45
N LYS A 74 -8.68 3.65 -1.71
CA LYS A 74 -9.41 4.78 -2.30
C LYS A 74 -10.75 4.98 -1.60
N GLN A 75 -11.51 3.91 -1.36
CA GLN A 75 -12.78 3.99 -0.63
C GLN A 75 -12.56 4.48 0.80
N PHE A 76 -11.53 3.98 1.46
CA PHE A 76 -11.15 4.42 2.80
C PHE A 76 -10.86 5.92 2.83
N GLN A 77 -10.07 6.40 1.89
CA GLN A 77 -9.76 7.83 1.74
C GLN A 77 -11.04 8.67 1.61
N LEU A 78 -11.97 8.25 0.77
CA LEU A 78 -13.23 8.97 0.58
C LEU A 78 -14.05 9.02 1.85
N LYS A 79 -14.11 7.92 2.60
CA LYS A 79 -14.79 7.90 3.90
C LYS A 79 -14.20 8.91 4.89
N THR A 80 -12.87 9.02 4.91
CA THR A 80 -12.21 9.96 5.83
C THR A 80 -12.47 11.41 5.45
N ILE A 81 -12.53 11.72 4.15
CA ILE A 81 -12.87 13.07 3.67
C ILE A 81 -14.28 13.45 4.06
N GLU A 82 -15.23 12.53 3.92
CA GLU A 82 -16.64 12.75 4.25
C GLU A 82 -16.92 12.63 5.74
N GLY A 83 -16.00 12.05 6.50
CA GLY A 83 -16.18 11.85 7.94
C GLY A 83 -17.23 10.80 8.29
N VAL A 84 -17.42 9.81 7.41
CA VAL A 84 -18.46 8.78 7.57
C VAL A 84 -17.83 7.42 7.83
N ASP A 85 -18.62 6.52 8.43
CA ASP A 85 -18.26 5.10 8.62
C ASP A 85 -16.96 4.92 9.40
N VAL A 86 -16.76 5.76 10.42
CA VAL A 86 -15.54 5.78 11.23
C VAL A 86 -15.25 4.43 11.85
N GLU A 87 -16.26 3.67 12.22
CA GLU A 87 -16.13 2.35 12.82
C GLU A 87 -15.50 1.32 11.87
N SER A 88 -15.49 1.58 10.55
CA SER A 88 -14.86 0.71 9.58
C SER A 88 -13.35 0.98 9.39
N TYR A 89 -12.85 2.10 9.90
CA TYR A 89 -11.46 2.51 9.67
C TYR A 89 -10.44 1.48 10.19
N PRO A 90 -10.59 0.91 11.39
CA PRO A 90 -9.66 -0.12 11.84
C PRO A 90 -9.59 -1.33 10.92
N MET A 91 -10.72 -1.72 10.31
CA MET A 91 -10.77 -2.84 9.37
C MET A 91 -9.94 -2.54 8.12
N HIS A 92 -10.07 -1.34 7.57
CA HIS A 92 -9.28 -0.94 6.40
C HIS A 92 -7.79 -0.93 6.70
N ILE A 93 -7.40 -0.43 7.85
CA ILE A 93 -5.99 -0.41 8.28
C ILE A 93 -5.47 -1.84 8.47
N ARG A 94 -6.27 -2.70 9.10
CA ARG A 94 -5.88 -4.10 9.30
C ARG A 94 -5.74 -4.85 7.99
N ASN A 95 -6.66 -4.65 7.05
CA ASN A 95 -6.55 -5.26 5.71
C ASN A 95 -5.28 -4.81 5.00
N PHE A 96 -4.94 -3.54 5.11
CA PHE A 96 -3.69 -3.02 4.56
C PHE A 96 -2.50 -3.77 5.17
N GLU A 97 -2.46 -3.92 6.48
CA GLU A 97 -1.38 -4.62 7.16
C GLU A 97 -1.24 -6.07 6.69
N ILE A 98 -2.37 -6.79 6.66
CA ILE A 98 -2.38 -8.21 6.30
C ILE A 98 -1.95 -8.41 4.85
N GLN A 99 -2.52 -7.65 3.93
CA GLN A 99 -2.21 -7.83 2.52
C GLN A 99 -0.80 -7.37 2.16
N CYS A 100 -0.33 -6.30 2.79
CA CYS A 100 1.05 -5.87 2.60
C CYS A 100 2.05 -6.89 3.17
N ALA A 101 1.76 -7.51 4.31
CA ALA A 101 2.63 -8.55 4.85
C ALA A 101 2.77 -9.72 3.87
N ALA A 102 1.67 -10.15 3.26
CA ALA A 102 1.69 -11.20 2.25
C ALA A 102 2.45 -10.75 0.99
N ALA A 103 2.21 -9.52 0.55
CA ALA A 103 2.89 -8.96 -0.62
C ALA A 103 4.40 -8.85 -0.41
N LEU A 104 4.86 -8.49 0.80
CA LEU A 104 6.29 -8.40 1.09
C LEU A 104 7.00 -9.73 0.92
N LYS A 105 6.35 -10.84 1.26
CA LYS A 105 6.91 -12.18 1.04
C LYS A 105 7.07 -12.48 -0.45
N GLU A 106 6.08 -12.13 -1.26
CA GLU A 106 6.15 -12.28 -2.71
C GLU A 106 7.28 -11.44 -3.30
N LEU A 107 7.38 -10.19 -2.85
CA LEU A 107 8.39 -9.26 -3.36
C LEU A 107 9.80 -9.66 -2.96
N GLN A 108 10.00 -10.21 -1.77
CA GLN A 108 11.30 -10.73 -1.35
C GLN A 108 11.73 -11.91 -2.20
N ALA A 109 10.78 -12.81 -2.56
CA ALA A 109 11.05 -13.91 -3.47
C ALA A 109 11.40 -13.40 -4.87
N GLU A 110 10.72 -12.36 -5.34
CA GLU A 110 11.01 -11.72 -6.63
C GLU A 110 12.40 -11.10 -6.64
N LEU A 111 12.81 -10.43 -5.56
CA LEU A 111 14.15 -9.87 -5.43
C LEU A 111 15.22 -10.96 -5.52
N ALA A 112 14.98 -12.12 -4.93
CA ALA A 112 15.91 -13.23 -4.94
C ALA A 112 16.11 -13.80 -6.35
N SER A 113 15.11 -13.64 -7.24
CA SER A 113 15.17 -14.14 -8.61
C SER A 113 15.63 -13.09 -9.62
N LEU A 114 15.84 -11.88 -9.22
CA LEU A 114 16.37 -10.82 -10.10
C LEU A 114 17.89 -11.01 -10.34
#